data_c0c1e535c2c3f2dd91279cbad12af2b6
#
_entry.id   c0c1e535c2c3f2dd91279cbad12af2b6
#
_cell.length_a   1.000
_cell.length_b   1.000
_cell.length_c   1.000
_cell.angle_alpha   90.00
_cell.angle_beta   90.00
_cell.angle_gamma   90.00
#
_symmetry.space_group_name_H-M   'P 1'
#
loop_
_entity.id
_entity.type
_entity.pdbx_description
1 polymer ?
#
loop_
_entity_poly.entity_id
_entity_poly.type
_entity_poly.pdbx_seq_one_letter_code
_entity_poly.pdbx_strand_id
1 'polypeptide(L)'
;MRLGSSTAILEGMSRLVLFAFLCALTSACSTPKRADTADSPIPILLISIDGFRPDYLFRGDTPTLDRLAREGAYSPGMRVSYPSLTFPNHYTLVTGLHPDRHGIVNNNMRDPKLGQFAMQIRDAVEDGRWWQGEPIWLTAQRAGLRTATMFWPGAEADIQGEHPNEWRPYDSKFSYTQRLQVVESWLSRPAGTRPHFMTLYFESVDTQGHYNGPGETATRDAIRDVDAQLAKVVALIDRHTASTVNVLIVSDHGM
;
A
#
# COMPACT_ATOMS: atom_id res chain seq x y z
N MET A 1 16.04 -78.96 45.24
CA MET A 1 16.94 -77.87 44.85
C MET A 1 16.26 -77.09 43.81
N ARG A 2 15.99 -75.79 44.07
CA ARG A 2 15.04 -74.92 43.28
C ARG A 2 15.74 -74.34 42.09
N LEU A 3 15.20 -74.58 40.90
CA LEU A 3 15.46 -73.77 39.69
C LEU A 3 14.32 -72.81 39.49
N GLY A 4 14.56 -71.53 39.74
CA GLY A 4 13.58 -70.48 39.54
C GLY A 4 14.27 -69.18 39.53
N SER A 5 14.64 -68.68 38.34
CA SER A 5 14.87 -67.22 38.14
C SER A 5 15.25 -66.80 36.70
N SER A 6 14.78 -67.51 35.65
CA SER A 6 15.17 -67.12 34.29
C SER A 6 14.04 -66.50 33.46
N THR A 7 12.80 -66.63 33.91
CA THR A 7 11.64 -66.12 33.15
C THR A 7 11.29 -64.63 33.42
N ALA A 8 11.60 -64.10 34.63
CA ALA A 8 11.26 -62.72 34.99
C ALA A 8 12.13 -61.68 34.29
N ILE A 9 13.35 -62.02 33.89
CA ILE A 9 14.28 -61.09 33.23
C ILE A 9 13.89 -60.85 31.73
N LEU A 10 13.38 -61.91 31.08
CA LEU A 10 12.96 -61.79 29.67
C LEU A 10 11.67 -60.98 29.51
N GLU A 11 10.72 -61.02 30.45
CA GLU A 11 9.48 -60.25 30.37
C GLU A 11 9.73 -58.77 30.62
N GLY A 12 10.67 -58.40 31.51
CA GLY A 12 11.06 -57.03 31.77
C GLY A 12 11.73 -56.33 30.56
N MET A 13 12.59 -57.05 29.86
CA MET A 13 13.28 -56.54 28.66
C MET A 13 12.33 -56.40 27.48
N SER A 14 11.34 -57.28 27.31
CA SER A 14 10.35 -57.16 26.24
C SER A 14 9.44 -55.97 26.41
N ARG A 15 9.05 -55.59 27.62
CA ARG A 15 8.23 -54.38 27.89
C ARG A 15 9.02 -53.08 27.73
N LEU A 16 10.30 -53.06 28.08
CA LEU A 16 11.17 -51.90 27.94
C LEU A 16 11.46 -51.59 26.46
N VAL A 17 11.68 -52.61 25.64
CA VAL A 17 11.90 -52.45 24.20
C VAL A 17 10.63 -51.99 23.49
N LEU A 18 9.43 -52.45 23.90
CA LEU A 18 8.18 -52.04 23.33
C LEU A 18 7.84 -50.57 23.66
N PHE A 19 8.19 -50.13 24.89
CA PHE A 19 7.99 -48.73 25.29
C PHE A 19 8.95 -47.74 24.59
N ALA A 20 10.21 -48.17 24.36
CA ALA A 20 11.19 -47.39 23.61
C ALA A 20 10.80 -47.26 22.12
N PHE A 21 10.20 -48.31 21.53
CA PHE A 21 9.73 -48.27 20.14
C PHE A 21 8.46 -47.40 19.98
N LEU A 22 7.59 -47.36 21.00
CA LEU A 22 6.38 -46.53 20.96
C LEU A 22 6.69 -45.06 21.14
N CYS A 23 7.70 -44.67 21.94
CA CYS A 23 8.19 -43.32 22.08
C CYS A 23 8.95 -42.81 20.85
N ALA A 24 9.58 -43.66 20.07
CA ALA A 24 10.28 -43.31 18.84
C ALA A 24 9.32 -42.98 17.67
N LEU A 25 8.08 -43.52 17.70
CA LEU A 25 7.07 -43.27 16.66
C LEU A 25 6.30 -41.97 16.83
N THR A 26 6.36 -41.29 17.98
CA THR A 26 5.68 -40.02 18.21
C THR A 26 6.55 -38.80 17.89
N SER A 27 7.83 -38.95 17.58
CA SER A 27 8.76 -37.84 17.25
C SER A 27 8.87 -37.53 15.76
N ALA A 28 8.09 -38.18 14.90
CA ALA A 28 8.24 -38.05 13.44
C ALA A 28 6.98 -37.51 12.77
N CYS A 29 6.42 -36.39 13.27
CA CYS A 29 5.46 -35.61 12.50
C CYS A 29 5.46 -34.13 12.92
N SER A 30 6.61 -33.51 13.01
CA SER A 30 6.76 -32.11 12.71
C SER A 30 7.16 -31.99 11.24
N THR A 31 6.17 -32.09 10.36
CA THR A 31 6.34 -31.59 9.00
C THR A 31 6.83 -30.13 9.12
N PRO A 32 8.02 -29.80 8.58
CA PRO A 32 8.41 -28.40 8.51
C PRO A 32 7.29 -27.73 7.71
N LYS A 33 6.62 -26.76 8.32
CA LYS A 33 5.67 -25.89 7.64
C LYS A 33 6.46 -25.30 6.47
N ARG A 34 6.22 -25.85 5.27
CA ARG A 34 6.82 -25.36 4.04
C ARG A 34 6.50 -23.88 4.03
N ALA A 35 7.51 -23.04 4.11
CA ALA A 35 7.31 -21.63 3.91
C ALA A 35 6.72 -21.49 2.51
N ASP A 36 5.44 -21.15 2.44
CA ASP A 36 4.72 -20.90 1.20
C ASP A 36 5.30 -19.64 0.56
N THR A 37 6.43 -19.81 -0.12
CA THR A 37 7.04 -18.76 -0.94
C THR A 37 6.46 -18.74 -2.35
N ALA A 38 5.53 -19.64 -2.67
CA ALA A 38 5.01 -19.81 -4.03
C ALA A 38 3.66 -19.13 -4.30
N ASP A 39 2.96 -18.58 -3.26
CA ASP A 39 1.58 -18.11 -3.43
C ASP A 39 1.27 -16.77 -2.70
N SER A 40 2.28 -16.01 -2.33
CA SER A 40 2.04 -14.67 -1.79
C SER A 40 1.68 -13.72 -2.94
N PRO A 41 0.55 -13.01 -2.89
CA PRO A 41 0.17 -12.06 -3.95
C PRO A 41 1.29 -11.06 -4.21
N ILE A 42 1.49 -10.72 -5.48
CA ILE A 42 2.47 -9.70 -5.89
C ILE A 42 2.04 -8.36 -5.26
N PRO A 43 2.92 -7.70 -4.50
CA PRO A 43 2.60 -6.41 -3.91
C PRO A 43 2.28 -5.34 -4.96
N ILE A 44 1.42 -4.40 -4.59
CA ILE A 44 1.05 -3.25 -5.41
C ILE A 44 1.51 -1.98 -4.69
N LEU A 45 2.22 -1.11 -5.41
CA LEU A 45 2.50 0.27 -5.00
C LEU A 45 1.73 1.22 -5.92
N LEU A 46 0.69 1.85 -5.38
CA LEU A 46 -0.10 2.87 -6.05
C LEU A 46 0.49 4.24 -5.74
N ILE A 47 0.94 4.93 -6.77
CA ILE A 47 1.56 6.27 -6.66
C ILE A 47 0.62 7.29 -7.30
N SER A 48 0.31 8.36 -6.58
CA SER A 48 -0.39 9.52 -7.14
C SER A 48 0.53 10.72 -7.26
N ILE A 49 0.47 11.36 -8.42
CA ILE A 49 1.09 12.67 -8.67
C ILE A 49 -0.05 13.66 -8.89
N ASP A 50 -0.33 14.48 -7.87
CA ASP A 50 -1.44 15.43 -7.89
C ASP A 50 -1.28 16.47 -9.02
N GLY A 51 -2.36 16.73 -9.74
CA GLY A 51 -2.40 17.74 -10.80
C GLY A 51 -1.54 17.41 -12.03
N PHE A 52 -1.06 16.17 -12.17
CA PHE A 52 -0.16 15.78 -13.27
C PHE A 52 -0.93 15.55 -14.57
N ARG A 53 -0.73 16.42 -15.54
CA ARG A 53 -1.35 16.36 -16.86
C ARG A 53 -0.67 15.29 -17.75
N PRO A 54 -1.43 14.57 -18.59
CA PRO A 54 -0.84 13.57 -19.49
C PRO A 54 0.15 14.18 -20.50
N ASP A 55 -0.01 15.45 -20.86
CA ASP A 55 0.88 16.14 -21.79
C ASP A 55 2.19 16.64 -21.13
N TYR A 56 2.43 16.37 -19.85
CA TYR A 56 3.75 16.56 -19.23
C TYR A 56 4.73 15.44 -19.61
N LEU A 57 4.24 14.27 -20.03
CA LEU A 57 5.07 13.18 -20.51
C LEU A 57 5.71 13.51 -21.89
N PHE A 58 6.84 12.90 -22.15
CA PHE A 58 7.57 12.94 -23.43
C PHE A 58 8.02 14.34 -23.86
N ARG A 59 8.11 15.29 -22.93
CA ARG A 59 8.67 16.64 -23.17
C ARG A 59 10.14 16.76 -22.77
N GLY A 60 10.75 15.70 -22.25
CA GLY A 60 12.12 15.68 -21.75
C GLY A 60 12.28 16.04 -20.27
N ASP A 61 11.19 16.32 -19.57
CA ASP A 61 11.19 16.64 -18.13
C ASP A 61 10.95 15.40 -17.25
N THR A 62 10.55 14.26 -17.84
CA THR A 62 10.10 13.05 -17.16
C THR A 62 10.79 11.76 -17.63
N PRO A 63 12.13 11.70 -17.64
CA PRO A 63 12.84 10.55 -18.21
C PRO A 63 12.48 9.20 -17.55
N THR A 64 12.19 9.19 -16.25
CA THR A 64 11.80 7.97 -15.54
C THR A 64 10.39 7.54 -15.93
N LEU A 65 9.41 8.46 -15.88
CA LEU A 65 8.03 8.20 -16.28
C LEU A 65 7.96 7.80 -17.76
N ASP A 66 8.70 8.51 -18.63
CA ASP A 66 8.77 8.21 -20.06
C ASP A 66 9.30 6.80 -20.32
N ARG A 67 10.29 6.35 -19.56
CA ARG A 67 10.82 4.99 -19.64
C ARG A 67 9.78 3.98 -19.15
N LEU A 68 9.17 4.20 -17.98
CA LEU A 68 8.15 3.31 -17.44
C LEU A 68 6.94 3.19 -18.36
N ALA A 69 6.54 4.28 -19.01
CA ALA A 69 5.45 4.29 -19.98
C ALA A 69 5.78 3.45 -21.25
N ARG A 70 7.05 3.42 -21.66
CA ARG A 70 7.48 2.59 -22.83
C ARG A 70 7.68 1.13 -22.49
N GLU A 71 8.12 0.83 -21.26
CA GLU A 71 8.42 -0.54 -20.80
C GLU A 71 7.20 -1.25 -20.23
N GLY A 72 6.20 -0.51 -19.75
CA GLY A 72 4.98 -1.00 -19.11
C GLY A 72 3.73 -0.78 -19.95
N ALA A 73 2.59 -0.63 -19.26
CA ALA A 73 1.31 -0.26 -19.85
C ALA A 73 1.05 1.23 -19.62
N TYR A 74 0.69 1.96 -20.66
CA TYR A 74 0.45 3.40 -20.63
C TYR A 74 -0.91 3.75 -21.24
N SER A 75 -1.66 4.64 -20.59
CA SER A 75 -2.84 5.28 -21.15
C SER A 75 -2.58 6.75 -21.42
N PRO A 76 -2.90 7.29 -22.61
CA PRO A 76 -2.69 8.71 -22.93
C PRO A 76 -3.56 9.68 -22.14
N GLY A 77 -4.51 9.16 -21.35
CA GLY A 77 -5.33 9.96 -20.46
C GLY A 77 -6.27 9.08 -19.66
N MET A 78 -6.59 9.52 -18.46
CA MET A 78 -7.59 8.92 -17.59
C MET A 78 -8.77 9.90 -17.43
N ARG A 79 -10.00 9.40 -17.58
CA ARG A 79 -11.18 10.22 -17.33
C ARG A 79 -11.38 10.33 -15.82
N VAL A 80 -11.22 11.54 -15.29
CA VAL A 80 -11.46 11.85 -13.89
C VAL A 80 -12.96 12.02 -13.60
N SER A 81 -13.35 11.86 -12.34
CA SER A 81 -14.72 12.13 -11.88
C SER A 81 -14.94 13.64 -11.75
N TYR A 82 -16.19 14.05 -11.90
CA TYR A 82 -16.60 15.42 -11.58
C TYR A 82 -17.06 15.50 -10.10
N PRO A 83 -16.61 16.52 -9.37
CA PRO A 83 -15.66 17.56 -9.75
C PRO A 83 -14.22 17.04 -9.82
N SER A 84 -13.42 17.61 -10.74
CA SER A 84 -12.00 17.30 -10.91
C SER A 84 -11.17 17.98 -9.82
N LEU A 85 -11.27 17.46 -8.60
CA LEU A 85 -10.63 17.96 -7.38
C LEU A 85 -9.92 16.80 -6.66
N THR A 86 -8.94 17.17 -5.84
CA THR A 86 -8.05 16.22 -5.14
C THR A 86 -8.78 15.15 -4.35
N PHE A 87 -9.58 15.52 -3.35
CA PHE A 87 -10.21 14.56 -2.46
C PHE A 87 -11.26 13.68 -3.17
N PRO A 88 -12.19 14.25 -3.97
CA PRO A 88 -13.14 13.45 -4.73
C PRO A 88 -12.47 12.38 -5.62
N ASN A 89 -11.45 12.75 -6.36
CA ASN A 89 -10.82 11.85 -7.32
C ASN A 89 -9.90 10.82 -6.65
N HIS A 90 -9.11 11.21 -5.65
CA HIS A 90 -8.32 10.23 -4.91
C HIS A 90 -9.19 9.16 -4.25
N TYR A 91 -10.36 9.55 -3.73
CA TYR A 91 -11.24 8.59 -3.10
C TYR A 91 -12.03 7.76 -4.12
N THR A 92 -12.35 8.33 -5.29
CA THR A 92 -12.86 7.56 -6.45
C THR A 92 -11.87 6.48 -6.88
N LEU A 93 -10.57 6.79 -6.97
CA LEU A 93 -9.54 5.84 -7.38
C LEU A 93 -9.45 4.59 -6.49
N VAL A 94 -9.71 4.75 -5.21
CA VAL A 94 -9.56 3.65 -4.23
C VAL A 94 -10.88 2.98 -3.85
N THR A 95 -12.02 3.54 -4.23
CA THR A 95 -13.34 2.94 -3.98
C THR A 95 -14.01 2.41 -5.25
N GLY A 96 -13.62 2.91 -6.43
CA GLY A 96 -14.33 2.65 -7.68
C GLY A 96 -15.71 3.32 -7.75
N LEU A 97 -16.06 4.17 -6.80
CA LEU A 97 -17.34 4.88 -6.73
C LEU A 97 -17.17 6.32 -7.23
N HIS A 98 -18.24 6.90 -7.77
CA HIS A 98 -18.31 8.33 -8.05
C HIS A 98 -18.57 9.15 -6.78
N PRO A 99 -18.26 10.47 -6.78
CA PRO A 99 -18.38 11.35 -5.61
C PRO A 99 -19.76 11.34 -4.95
N ASP A 100 -20.84 11.26 -5.71
CA ASP A 100 -22.21 11.15 -5.21
C ASP A 100 -22.50 9.84 -4.44
N ARG A 101 -21.65 8.82 -4.64
CA ARG A 101 -21.79 7.51 -4.01
C ARG A 101 -20.84 7.33 -2.82
N HIS A 102 -19.67 7.93 -2.88
CA HIS A 102 -18.70 7.82 -1.78
C HIS A 102 -18.72 9.02 -0.82
N GLY A 103 -19.55 10.03 -1.08
CA GLY A 103 -19.83 11.15 -0.18
C GLY A 103 -18.85 12.31 -0.22
N ILE A 104 -17.64 12.14 -0.74
CA ILE A 104 -16.66 13.22 -0.86
C ILE A 104 -16.90 13.94 -2.18
N VAL A 105 -17.76 14.95 -2.15
CA VAL A 105 -18.23 15.67 -3.34
C VAL A 105 -17.44 16.96 -3.63
N ASN A 106 -16.59 17.37 -2.69
CA ASN A 106 -15.73 18.56 -2.84
C ASN A 106 -14.57 18.51 -1.83
N ASN A 107 -13.49 19.27 -2.06
CA ASN A 107 -12.43 19.50 -1.08
C ASN A 107 -12.93 20.32 0.13
N ASN A 108 -14.01 21.10 -0.06
CA ASN A 108 -14.70 21.87 0.97
C ASN A 108 -16.21 21.65 0.79
N MET A 109 -16.87 21.06 1.78
CA MET A 109 -18.31 20.76 1.69
C MET A 109 -18.99 20.90 3.05
N ARG A 110 -20.30 20.87 3.07
CA ARG A 110 -21.10 21.00 4.29
C ARG A 110 -22.24 20.00 4.30
N ASP A 111 -22.40 19.35 5.43
CA ASP A 111 -23.52 18.46 5.71
C ASP A 111 -24.33 19.01 6.90
N PRO A 112 -25.67 18.98 6.88
CA PRO A 112 -26.50 19.49 7.98
C PRO A 112 -26.26 18.78 9.32
N LYS A 113 -25.79 17.53 9.33
CA LYS A 113 -25.57 16.73 10.54
C LYS A 113 -24.11 16.69 10.95
N LEU A 114 -23.20 16.59 9.98
CA LEU A 114 -21.76 16.44 10.22
C LEU A 114 -21.04 17.81 10.33
N GLY A 115 -21.67 18.88 9.84
CA GLY A 115 -21.08 20.22 9.88
C GLY A 115 -20.26 20.54 8.63
N GLN A 116 -19.04 21.04 8.82
CA GLN A 116 -18.16 21.45 7.73
C GLN A 116 -17.01 20.46 7.57
N PHE A 117 -16.78 20.07 6.32
CA PHE A 117 -15.59 19.38 5.88
C PHE A 117 -14.70 20.34 5.10
N ALA A 118 -13.41 20.35 5.39
CA ALA A 118 -12.39 21.00 4.57
C ALA A 118 -11.06 20.28 4.77
N MET A 119 -10.19 20.27 3.76
CA MET A 119 -8.88 19.63 3.83
C MET A 119 -8.02 20.07 5.02
N GLN A 120 -8.23 21.30 5.52
CA GLN A 120 -7.52 21.88 6.65
C GLN A 120 -8.15 21.55 8.00
N ILE A 121 -9.35 20.98 8.04
CA ILE A 121 -10.06 20.62 9.28
C ILE A 121 -9.75 19.15 9.59
N ARG A 122 -8.72 18.93 10.40
CA ARG A 122 -8.24 17.58 10.75
C ARG A 122 -9.34 16.66 11.26
N ASP A 123 -10.11 17.14 12.25
CA ASP A 123 -11.20 16.37 12.84
C ASP A 123 -12.25 15.90 11.81
N ALA A 124 -12.48 16.70 10.75
CA ALA A 124 -13.40 16.32 9.69
C ALA A 124 -12.75 15.32 8.71
N VAL A 125 -11.47 15.50 8.39
CA VAL A 125 -10.74 14.58 7.51
C VAL A 125 -10.59 13.19 8.14
N GLU A 126 -10.42 13.12 9.44
CA GLU A 126 -10.28 11.88 10.22
C GLU A 126 -11.63 11.22 10.55
N ASP A 127 -12.75 11.94 10.43
CA ASP A 127 -14.08 11.42 10.72
C ASP A 127 -14.61 10.52 9.60
N GLY A 128 -14.60 9.21 9.83
CA GLY A 128 -15.05 8.19 8.88
C GLY A 128 -16.48 8.35 8.37
N ARG A 129 -17.33 9.15 9.07
CA ARG A 129 -18.72 9.38 8.65
C ARG A 129 -18.84 10.16 7.34
N TRP A 130 -17.83 10.91 6.95
CA TRP A 130 -17.78 11.60 5.66
C TRP A 130 -17.46 10.66 4.50
N TRP A 131 -16.74 9.56 4.75
CA TRP A 131 -16.13 8.68 3.78
C TRP A 131 -16.97 7.42 3.60
N GLN A 132 -17.83 7.41 2.60
CA GLN A 132 -18.70 6.27 2.32
C GLN A 132 -18.05 5.32 1.30
N GLY A 133 -18.59 4.12 1.22
CA GLY A 133 -17.99 3.05 0.42
C GLY A 133 -16.86 2.34 1.16
N GLU A 134 -16.23 1.41 0.48
CA GLU A 134 -15.11 0.63 1.01
C GLU A 134 -13.87 0.88 0.17
N PRO A 135 -12.83 1.51 0.72
CA PRO A 135 -11.59 1.72 0.00
C PRO A 135 -10.79 0.42 -0.09
N ILE A 136 -9.99 0.31 -1.15
CA ILE A 136 -9.24 -0.91 -1.50
C ILE A 136 -8.33 -1.42 -0.39
N TRP A 137 -7.82 -0.55 0.49
CA TRP A 137 -7.02 -1.01 1.63
C TRP A 137 -7.84 -1.79 2.65
N LEU A 138 -9.12 -1.46 2.89
CA LEU A 138 -9.99 -2.25 3.76
C LEU A 138 -10.37 -3.57 3.08
N THR A 139 -10.70 -3.54 1.80
CA THR A 139 -10.96 -4.77 1.01
C THR A 139 -9.77 -5.73 1.08
N ALA A 140 -8.55 -5.22 0.91
CA ALA A 140 -7.32 -6.00 1.00
C ALA A 140 -7.12 -6.58 2.42
N GLN A 141 -7.33 -5.77 3.47
CA GLN A 141 -7.19 -6.23 4.85
C GLN A 141 -8.19 -7.33 5.20
N ARG A 142 -9.44 -7.19 4.76
CA ARG A 142 -10.49 -8.20 4.96
C ARG A 142 -10.20 -9.49 4.21
N ALA A 143 -9.42 -9.41 3.13
CA ALA A 143 -8.85 -10.57 2.45
C ALA A 143 -7.56 -11.13 3.10
N GLY A 144 -7.16 -10.61 4.27
CA GLY A 144 -5.97 -11.07 5.00
C GLY A 144 -4.64 -10.47 4.52
N LEU A 145 -4.67 -9.46 3.65
CA LEU A 145 -3.49 -8.79 3.14
C LEU A 145 -3.10 -7.60 4.03
N ARG A 146 -1.81 -7.34 4.16
CA ARG A 146 -1.31 -6.14 4.86
C ARG A 146 -1.35 -4.93 3.94
N THR A 147 -1.72 -3.78 4.51
CA THR A 147 -1.81 -2.51 3.78
C THR A 147 -1.03 -1.40 4.47
N ALA A 148 -0.48 -0.49 3.68
CA ALA A 148 0.26 0.66 4.18
C ALA A 148 0.00 1.88 3.28
N THR A 149 -0.28 3.04 3.87
CA THR A 149 -0.60 4.25 3.12
C THR A 149 0.30 5.41 3.52
N MET A 150 0.86 6.07 2.50
CA MET A 150 1.63 7.30 2.65
C MET A 150 0.85 8.45 1.99
N PHE A 151 0.07 9.15 2.83
CA PHE A 151 -0.66 10.38 2.49
C PHE A 151 -1.71 10.21 1.38
N TRP A 152 -2.52 9.19 1.44
CA TRP A 152 -3.65 9.06 0.53
C TRP A 152 -4.91 9.66 1.16
N PRO A 153 -5.65 10.57 0.48
CA PRO A 153 -6.92 11.10 0.97
C PRO A 153 -7.90 9.99 1.38
N GLY A 154 -8.42 10.09 2.60
CA GLY A 154 -9.28 9.08 3.22
C GLY A 154 -8.55 8.01 4.03
N ALA A 155 -7.23 7.85 3.88
CA ALA A 155 -6.49 6.84 4.66
C ALA A 155 -6.33 7.20 6.14
N GLU A 156 -6.59 8.45 6.50
CA GLU A 156 -6.51 8.98 7.87
C GLU A 156 -7.82 8.80 8.64
N ALA A 157 -8.91 8.56 7.94
CA ALA A 157 -10.23 8.41 8.54
C ALA A 157 -10.47 6.98 9.02
N ASP A 158 -11.20 6.84 10.11
CA ASP A 158 -11.68 5.56 10.64
C ASP A 158 -12.88 5.03 9.85
N ILE A 159 -12.66 4.76 8.56
CA ILE A 159 -13.72 4.33 7.64
C ILE A 159 -14.27 2.98 8.07
N GLN A 160 -15.56 2.93 8.38
CA GLN A 160 -16.21 1.73 8.95
C GLN A 160 -15.55 1.25 10.25
N GLY A 161 -14.89 2.15 10.99
CA GLY A 161 -14.17 1.85 12.23
C GLY A 161 -12.78 1.23 12.02
N GLU A 162 -12.24 1.30 10.81
CA GLU A 162 -10.96 0.69 10.45
C GLU A 162 -10.03 1.68 9.74
N HIS A 163 -8.72 1.50 9.93
CA HIS A 163 -7.66 2.19 9.19
C HIS A 163 -6.81 1.19 8.40
N PRO A 164 -5.98 1.64 7.43
CA PRO A 164 -4.89 0.81 6.92
C PRO A 164 -4.02 0.27 8.06
N ASN A 165 -3.39 -0.91 7.90
CA ASN A 165 -2.54 -1.46 8.97
C ASN A 165 -1.39 -0.52 9.35
N GLU A 166 -0.90 0.26 8.38
CA GLU A 166 0.08 1.31 8.60
C GLU A 166 -0.36 2.56 7.84
N TRP A 167 -0.43 3.67 8.54
CA TRP A 167 -0.80 4.96 7.97
C TRP A 167 -0.21 6.09 8.82
N ARG A 168 -0.28 7.30 8.32
CA ARG A 168 0.02 8.51 9.09
C ARG A 168 -0.78 9.69 8.58
N PRO A 169 -1.08 10.67 9.47
CA PRO A 169 -1.68 11.92 9.09
C PRO A 169 -0.83 12.66 8.06
N TYR A 170 -1.50 13.35 7.12
CA TYR A 170 -0.81 14.18 6.16
C TYR A 170 -0.04 15.31 6.85
N ASP A 171 1.23 15.45 6.48
CA ASP A 171 2.11 16.51 6.93
C ASP A 171 2.90 17.05 5.72
N SER A 172 2.61 18.28 5.32
CA SER A 172 3.31 18.95 4.20
C SER A 172 4.81 19.17 4.45
N LYS A 173 5.26 19.12 5.72
CA LYS A 173 6.67 19.22 6.10
C LYS A 173 7.40 17.89 6.03
N PHE A 174 6.67 16.79 5.87
CA PHE A 174 7.27 15.45 5.73
C PHE A 174 7.80 15.29 4.31
N SER A 175 9.10 15.50 4.16
CA SER A 175 9.78 15.59 2.86
C SER A 175 9.67 14.30 2.03
N TYR A 176 9.84 14.41 0.72
CA TYR A 176 9.87 13.24 -0.17
C TYR A 176 10.95 12.22 0.23
N THR A 177 12.12 12.68 0.69
CA THR A 177 13.15 11.79 1.23
C THR A 177 12.62 10.96 2.41
N GLN A 178 11.89 11.57 3.33
CA GLN A 178 11.31 10.85 4.47
C GLN A 178 10.20 9.90 4.03
N ARG A 179 9.37 10.28 3.04
CA ARG A 179 8.35 9.38 2.45
C ARG A 179 9.01 8.15 1.82
N LEU A 180 10.09 8.35 1.07
CA LEU A 180 10.84 7.25 0.47
C LEU A 180 11.50 6.34 1.50
N GLN A 181 12.01 6.87 2.61
CA GLN A 181 12.52 6.07 3.72
C GLN A 181 11.44 5.15 4.33
N VAL A 182 10.21 5.64 4.44
CA VAL A 182 9.08 4.82 4.89
C VAL A 182 8.76 3.73 3.86
N VAL A 183 8.67 4.06 2.57
CA VAL A 183 8.47 3.08 1.50
C VAL A 183 9.58 2.03 1.49
N GLU A 184 10.85 2.45 1.65
CA GLU A 184 11.99 1.53 1.79
C GLU A 184 11.82 0.59 2.98
N SER A 185 11.36 1.11 4.13
CA SER A 185 11.10 0.29 5.31
C SER A 185 10.04 -0.79 5.07
N TRP A 186 9.07 -0.53 4.19
CA TRP A 186 8.07 -1.53 3.79
C TRP A 186 8.64 -2.55 2.82
N LEU A 187 9.34 -2.09 1.78
CA LEU A 187 9.89 -2.95 0.72
C LEU A 187 10.99 -3.89 1.24
N SER A 188 11.77 -3.45 2.23
CA SER A 188 12.87 -4.23 2.82
C SER A 188 12.41 -5.38 3.73
N ARG A 189 11.12 -5.44 4.09
CA ARG A 189 10.59 -6.50 4.95
C ARG A 189 10.55 -7.85 4.25
N PRO A 190 10.67 -8.96 5.00
CA PRO A 190 10.40 -10.29 4.48
C PRO A 190 9.00 -10.37 3.86
N ALA A 191 8.82 -11.20 2.84
CA ALA A 191 7.56 -11.34 2.09
C ALA A 191 6.32 -11.53 3.00
N GLY A 192 6.43 -12.34 4.06
CA GLY A 192 5.32 -12.60 5.00
C GLY A 192 4.91 -11.43 5.90
N THR A 193 5.68 -10.32 5.93
CA THR A 193 5.39 -9.13 6.74
C THR A 193 5.34 -7.85 5.92
N ARG A 194 5.72 -7.91 4.64
CA ARG A 194 5.65 -6.80 3.70
C ARG A 194 4.20 -6.45 3.41
N PRO A 195 3.83 -5.15 3.33
CA PRO A 195 2.52 -4.78 2.85
C PRO A 195 2.31 -5.24 1.40
N HIS A 196 1.10 -5.72 1.11
CA HIS A 196 0.69 -6.15 -0.23
C HIS A 196 0.06 -5.01 -1.04
N PHE A 197 -0.53 -4.05 -0.36
CA PHE A 197 -1.03 -2.82 -0.96
C PHE A 197 -0.38 -1.63 -0.27
N MET A 198 0.27 -0.78 -1.05
CA MET A 198 0.97 0.41 -0.57
C MET A 198 0.55 1.62 -1.39
N THR A 199 0.51 2.80 -0.76
CA THR A 199 0.32 4.06 -1.49
C THR A 199 1.48 5.02 -1.26
N LEU A 200 1.69 5.93 -2.22
CA LEU A 200 2.63 7.04 -2.13
C LEU A 200 2.03 8.25 -2.88
N TYR A 201 2.09 9.42 -2.28
CA TYR A 201 1.50 10.64 -2.82
C TYR A 201 2.53 11.76 -2.96
N PHE A 202 2.44 12.50 -4.08
CA PHE A 202 3.26 13.66 -4.41
C PHE A 202 2.35 14.83 -4.78
N GLU A 203 2.45 15.95 -4.03
CA GLU A 203 1.60 17.13 -4.18
C GLU A 203 2.23 18.28 -4.96
N SER A 204 3.56 18.27 -5.17
CA SER A 204 4.26 19.49 -5.59
C SER A 204 3.89 19.99 -6.99
N VAL A 205 3.49 19.10 -7.89
CA VAL A 205 3.11 19.50 -9.27
C VAL A 205 1.83 20.31 -9.23
N ASP A 206 0.81 19.85 -8.49
CA ASP A 206 -0.43 20.60 -8.27
C ASP A 206 -0.14 21.94 -7.58
N THR A 207 0.60 21.89 -6.48
CA THR A 207 0.96 23.09 -5.70
C THR A 207 1.62 24.16 -6.58
N GLN A 208 2.62 23.79 -7.38
CA GLN A 208 3.31 24.75 -8.24
C GLN A 208 2.43 25.19 -9.41
N GLY A 209 1.59 24.29 -9.94
CA GLY A 209 0.62 24.62 -10.97
C GLY A 209 -0.38 25.67 -10.52
N HIS A 210 -0.89 25.57 -9.30
CA HIS A 210 -1.79 26.55 -8.70
C HIS A 210 -1.15 27.92 -8.48
N TYR A 211 0.09 27.96 -7.96
CA TYR A 211 0.74 29.24 -7.63
C TYR A 211 1.36 29.93 -8.84
N ASN A 212 1.83 29.18 -9.83
CA ASN A 212 2.62 29.74 -10.92
C ASN A 212 1.98 29.54 -12.30
N GLY A 213 1.14 28.51 -12.44
CA GLY A 213 0.56 28.09 -13.73
C GLY A 213 1.22 26.85 -14.30
N PRO A 214 0.49 26.05 -15.09
CA PRO A 214 0.92 24.73 -15.54
C PRO A 214 2.08 24.74 -16.56
N GLY A 215 2.35 25.89 -17.20
CA GLY A 215 3.44 26.03 -18.17
C GLY A 215 4.73 26.62 -17.61
N GLU A 216 4.70 27.09 -16.38
CA GLU A 216 5.80 27.85 -15.79
C GLU A 216 6.98 27.01 -15.33
N THR A 217 8.13 27.66 -15.20
CA THR A 217 9.40 27.01 -14.82
C THR A 217 9.29 26.30 -13.48
N ALA A 218 8.66 26.92 -12.48
CA ALA A 218 8.48 26.31 -11.16
C ALA A 218 7.67 25.00 -11.20
N THR A 219 6.64 24.93 -12.03
CA THR A 219 5.85 23.70 -12.23
C THR A 219 6.67 22.65 -12.97
N ARG A 220 7.46 23.03 -13.97
CA ARG A 220 8.39 22.11 -14.65
C ARG A 220 9.46 21.56 -13.71
N ASP A 221 9.98 22.38 -12.81
CA ASP A 221 10.97 21.95 -11.83
C ASP A 221 10.36 20.96 -10.82
N ALA A 222 9.10 21.17 -10.40
CA ALA A 222 8.37 20.23 -9.57
C ALA A 222 8.14 18.89 -10.28
N ILE A 223 7.81 18.91 -11.59
CA ILE A 223 7.68 17.71 -12.42
C ILE A 223 9.00 16.93 -12.46
N ARG A 224 10.13 17.62 -12.69
CA ARG A 224 11.46 16.99 -12.71
C ARG A 224 11.85 16.41 -11.36
N ASP A 225 11.53 17.12 -10.26
CA ASP A 225 11.80 16.61 -8.91
C ASP A 225 10.99 15.35 -8.63
N VAL A 226 9.70 15.33 -8.92
CA VAL A 226 8.86 14.14 -8.75
C VAL A 226 9.38 12.98 -9.61
N ASP A 227 9.76 13.20 -10.86
CA ASP A 227 10.36 12.16 -11.72
C ASP A 227 11.67 11.61 -11.13
N ALA A 228 12.51 12.48 -10.55
CA ALA A 228 13.72 12.06 -9.85
C ALA A 228 13.42 11.25 -8.57
N GLN A 229 12.34 11.57 -7.85
CA GLN A 229 11.91 10.73 -6.72
C GLN A 229 11.40 9.36 -7.19
N LEU A 230 10.68 9.30 -8.32
CA LEU A 230 10.23 8.03 -8.90
C LEU A 230 11.42 7.16 -9.33
N ALA A 231 12.49 7.75 -9.86
CA ALA A 231 13.72 6.99 -10.14
C ALA A 231 14.29 6.31 -8.88
N LYS A 232 14.24 7.00 -7.74
CA LYS A 232 14.64 6.42 -6.45
C LYS A 232 13.69 5.32 -6.00
N VAL A 233 12.37 5.48 -6.17
CA VAL A 233 11.38 4.43 -5.86
C VAL A 233 11.66 3.16 -6.67
N VAL A 234 11.91 3.28 -7.97
CA VAL A 234 12.27 2.13 -8.82
C VAL A 234 13.54 1.46 -8.31
N ALA A 235 14.58 2.23 -7.98
CA ALA A 235 15.83 1.69 -7.44
C ALA A 235 15.64 1.00 -6.07
N LEU A 236 14.71 1.47 -5.23
CA LEU A 236 14.36 0.80 -3.97
C LEU A 236 13.66 -0.54 -4.22
N ILE A 237 12.74 -0.60 -5.19
CA ILE A 237 12.07 -1.83 -5.60
C ILE A 237 13.11 -2.85 -6.08
N ASP A 238 13.97 -2.45 -7.01
CA ASP A 238 15.02 -3.33 -7.57
C ASP A 238 15.98 -3.86 -6.49
N ARG A 239 16.30 -3.03 -5.49
CA ARG A 239 17.22 -3.39 -4.41
C ARG A 239 16.62 -4.38 -3.41
N HIS A 240 15.37 -4.18 -3.03
CA HIS A 240 14.77 -4.87 -1.88
C HIS A 240 13.81 -6.00 -2.23
N THR A 241 13.40 -6.10 -3.49
CA THR A 241 12.46 -7.12 -3.88
C THR A 241 13.09 -8.07 -4.90
N ALA A 242 13.41 -9.28 -4.44
CA ALA A 242 13.71 -10.39 -5.35
C ALA A 242 12.44 -10.82 -6.16
N SER A 243 11.27 -10.31 -5.78
CA SER A 243 9.97 -10.55 -6.40
C SER A 243 9.44 -9.26 -7.01
N THR A 244 8.71 -9.38 -8.08
CA THR A 244 8.06 -8.27 -8.78
C THR A 244 7.13 -7.49 -7.85
N VAL A 245 7.16 -6.17 -7.94
CA VAL A 245 6.15 -5.26 -7.37
C VAL A 245 5.43 -4.61 -8.54
N ASN A 246 4.11 -4.65 -8.54
CA ASN A 246 3.32 -3.90 -9.50
C ASN A 246 3.29 -2.43 -9.08
N VAL A 247 3.75 -1.55 -9.95
CA VAL A 247 3.71 -0.09 -9.74
C VAL A 247 2.61 0.49 -10.64
N LEU A 248 1.64 1.15 -10.00
CA LEU A 248 0.60 1.92 -10.68
C LEU A 248 0.84 3.39 -10.40
N ILE A 249 0.99 4.19 -11.44
CA ILE A 249 1.16 5.64 -11.33
C ILE A 249 -0.05 6.32 -11.95
N VAL A 250 -0.70 7.17 -11.19
CA VAL A 250 -1.93 7.86 -11.58
C VAL A 250 -1.84 9.34 -11.24
N SER A 251 -2.77 10.12 -11.78
CA SER A 251 -3.07 11.47 -11.31
C SER A 251 -4.57 11.57 -11.05
N ASP A 252 -4.94 12.37 -10.09
CA ASP A 252 -6.33 12.61 -9.69
C ASP A 252 -7.04 13.61 -10.60
N HIS A 253 -6.32 14.58 -11.17
CA HIS A 253 -6.78 15.54 -12.15
C HIS A 253 -5.60 16.18 -12.92
N GLY A 254 -5.89 17.08 -13.82
CA GLY A 254 -4.91 17.97 -14.44
C GLY A 254 -4.92 19.37 -13.80
N MET A 255 -4.33 20.32 -14.51
CA MET A 255 -4.23 21.71 -14.08
C MET A 255 -4.82 22.62 -15.16
#